data_51e00f64eb9466f6e9067e38272bc5b2
#
_entry.id   51e00f64eb9466f6e9067e38272bc5b2
#
_cell.length_a   1.000
_cell.length_b   1.000
_cell.length_c   1.000
_cell.angle_alpha   90.00
_cell.angle_beta   90.00
_cell.angle_gamma   90.00
#
_symmetry.space_group_name_H-M   'P 1'
#
loop_
_entity.id
_entity.type
_entity.pdbx_description
1 polymer ?
#
loop_
_entity_poly.entity_id
_entity_poly.type
_entity_poly.pdbx_seq_one_letter_code
_entity_poly.pdbx_strand_id
1 'polypeptide(L)'
;MIRTFGILILVVFVFQVNAQVRMQKLEGGFLFSENDEKVLFYQKQPKNLDGKFERCNYIHPLWGIDGTVLTEDFPADHLHHRGIFWTWHQIWIDGQRIGDGWEIKDFEQEVTDVEYFSKQGGIAVLKTEVNWKSNLWKKHGEKVPYLKEKATISIHPKIDNCRKIDFEISLLALEENLTIGGSEDVNGYSGFSVRMALPEDVKFIGPKGVIEPQNEAIQSVGYVNISGSIGKNNGEGGIVMVDNPQNPGYPQPWILRKQKSMQNAAFPGYTTLPISNQKPLVLKYSLLVYSGKINEKGIQRMMK
;
A
#
# COMPACT_ATOMS: atom_id res chain seq x y z
N MET A 1 28.81 -37.13 60.98
CA MET A 1 29.03 -35.97 60.12
C MET A 1 28.11 -36.11 58.92
N ILE A 2 26.94 -35.41 58.93
CA ILE A 2 25.97 -35.41 57.81
C ILE A 2 26.31 -34.22 56.94
N ARG A 3 26.70 -34.44 55.66
CA ARG A 3 26.95 -33.40 54.68
C ARG A 3 25.64 -33.07 53.96
N THR A 4 25.08 -31.95 54.23
CA THR A 4 23.91 -31.39 53.50
C THR A 4 24.39 -30.83 52.18
N PHE A 5 23.98 -31.40 51.04
CA PHE A 5 24.19 -30.83 49.72
C PHE A 5 23.05 -29.87 49.45
N GLY A 6 23.35 -28.58 49.40
CA GLY A 6 22.40 -27.56 48.94
C GLY A 6 22.31 -27.58 47.43
N ILE A 7 21.11 -27.83 46.87
CA ILE A 7 20.82 -27.70 45.45
C ILE A 7 20.52 -26.24 45.16
N LEU A 8 21.37 -25.58 44.39
CA LEU A 8 21.17 -24.19 43.92
C LEU A 8 20.27 -24.29 42.68
N ILE A 9 18.98 -23.91 42.81
CA ILE A 9 18.06 -23.81 41.68
C ILE A 9 18.30 -22.48 40.98
N LEU A 10 18.90 -22.53 39.79
CA LEU A 10 19.07 -21.34 38.93
C LEU A 10 17.76 -21.08 38.19
N VAL A 11 17.01 -20.09 38.62
CA VAL A 11 15.80 -19.62 37.91
C VAL A 11 16.22 -18.71 36.76
N VAL A 12 16.18 -19.24 35.54
CA VAL A 12 16.44 -18.47 34.32
C VAL A 12 15.14 -17.74 33.94
N PHE A 13 15.09 -16.45 34.18
CA PHE A 13 14.02 -15.60 33.60
C PHE A 13 14.26 -15.44 32.11
N VAL A 14 13.50 -16.14 31.27
CA VAL A 14 13.46 -15.90 29.84
C VAL A 14 12.56 -14.69 29.60
N PHE A 15 13.15 -13.52 29.40
CA PHE A 15 12.42 -12.37 28.90
C PHE A 15 12.04 -12.65 27.45
N GLN A 16 10.77 -12.95 27.19
CA GLN A 16 10.25 -12.93 25.83
C GLN A 16 10.24 -11.47 25.36
N VAL A 17 11.23 -11.08 24.58
CA VAL A 17 11.18 -9.84 23.83
C VAL A 17 10.12 -10.04 22.71
N ASN A 18 8.90 -9.57 22.96
CA ASN A 18 7.88 -9.57 21.94
C ASN A 18 8.34 -8.64 20.81
N ALA A 19 8.47 -9.16 19.61
CA ALA A 19 8.74 -8.39 18.43
C ALA A 19 7.70 -7.28 18.31
N GLN A 20 8.16 -6.04 18.19
CA GLN A 20 7.30 -4.87 18.10
C GLN A 20 7.74 -4.00 16.94
N VAL A 21 6.80 -3.63 16.07
CA VAL A 21 7.05 -2.62 15.05
C VAL A 21 7.02 -1.24 15.70
N ARG A 22 8.09 -0.47 15.47
CA ARG A 22 8.28 0.88 16.02
C ARG A 22 8.26 1.90 14.90
N MET A 23 7.85 3.11 15.23
CA MET A 23 7.86 4.25 14.32
C MET A 23 8.88 5.30 14.79
N GLN A 24 9.61 5.83 13.84
CA GLN A 24 10.50 6.98 14.01
C GLN A 24 10.10 8.07 13.01
N LYS A 25 9.90 9.31 13.52
CA LYS A 25 9.70 10.47 12.65
C LYS A 25 11.05 10.88 12.09
N LEU A 26 11.14 10.97 10.76
CA LEU A 26 12.31 11.47 10.03
C LEU A 26 11.91 12.66 9.17
N GLU A 27 12.90 13.27 8.51
CA GLU A 27 12.64 14.26 7.47
C GLU A 27 11.76 13.64 6.37
N GLY A 28 10.72 14.35 5.97
CA GLY A 28 9.78 13.91 4.94
C GLY A 28 8.68 12.94 5.38
N GLY A 29 8.82 12.22 6.52
CA GLY A 29 7.79 11.25 6.89
C GLY A 29 8.08 10.37 8.09
N PHE A 30 7.67 9.10 8.00
CA PHE A 30 7.72 8.14 9.12
C PHE A 30 8.35 6.83 8.68
N LEU A 31 9.44 6.45 9.34
CA LEU A 31 10.09 5.15 9.19
C LEU A 31 9.50 4.16 10.19
N PHE A 32 9.09 3.00 9.70
CA PHE A 32 8.71 1.85 10.52
C PHE A 32 9.81 0.81 10.48
N SER A 33 10.16 0.27 11.65
CA SER A 33 11.19 -0.76 11.82
C SER A 33 10.76 -1.80 12.86
N GLU A 34 11.34 -2.99 12.78
CA GLU A 34 11.22 -4.07 13.76
C GLU A 34 12.60 -4.62 14.05
N ASN A 35 13.03 -4.67 15.32
CA ASN A 35 14.38 -5.11 15.73
C ASN A 35 15.49 -4.42 14.92
N ASP A 36 15.37 -3.09 14.72
CA ASP A 36 16.25 -2.25 13.91
C ASP A 36 16.27 -2.55 12.39
N GLU A 37 15.54 -3.54 11.93
CA GLU A 37 15.32 -3.80 10.50
C GLU A 37 14.24 -2.87 9.96
N LYS A 38 14.55 -2.16 8.87
CA LYS A 38 13.60 -1.27 8.20
C LYS A 38 12.46 -2.06 7.57
N VAL A 39 11.23 -1.54 7.69
CA VAL A 39 10.02 -2.16 7.15
C VAL A 39 9.43 -1.34 6.02
N LEU A 40 9.07 -0.11 6.29
CA LEU A 40 8.56 0.82 5.29
C LEU A 40 8.79 2.27 5.71
N PHE A 41 8.79 3.16 4.72
CA PHE A 41 8.75 4.59 4.95
C PHE A 41 7.50 5.18 4.33
N TYR A 42 6.69 5.84 5.16
CA TYR A 42 5.53 6.60 4.73
C TYR A 42 5.94 8.04 4.43
N GLN A 43 5.80 8.46 3.17
CA GLN A 43 6.11 9.80 2.70
C GLN A 43 4.96 10.76 3.05
N LYS A 44 5.15 11.57 4.10
CA LYS A 44 4.18 12.57 4.56
C LYS A 44 4.30 13.88 3.78
N GLN A 45 5.54 14.38 3.65
CA GLN A 45 5.80 15.64 2.97
C GLN A 45 5.79 15.45 1.46
N PRO A 46 5.35 16.46 0.71
CA PRO A 46 5.48 16.42 -0.74
C PRO A 46 6.93 16.19 -1.17
N LYS A 47 7.11 15.27 -2.10
CA LYS A 47 8.40 14.97 -2.74
C LYS A 47 8.23 15.05 -4.24
N ASN A 48 9.10 15.80 -4.90
CA ASN A 48 9.09 16.01 -6.34
C ASN A 48 10.45 15.67 -6.96
N LEU A 49 10.51 15.64 -8.28
CA LEU A 49 11.73 15.56 -9.10
C LEU A 49 11.80 16.84 -9.93
N ASP A 50 12.75 17.73 -9.59
CA ASP A 50 12.96 19.02 -10.28
C ASP A 50 11.68 19.86 -10.40
N GLY A 51 10.88 19.91 -9.34
CA GLY A 51 9.61 20.64 -9.27
C GLY A 51 8.44 19.98 -10.01
N LYS A 52 8.61 18.74 -10.48
CA LYS A 52 7.57 17.97 -11.19
C LYS A 52 7.18 16.71 -10.44
N PHE A 53 6.02 16.15 -10.79
CA PHE A 53 5.53 14.90 -10.21
C PHE A 53 5.47 14.91 -8.68
N GLU A 54 5.04 16.02 -8.10
CA GLU A 54 4.98 16.18 -6.66
C GLU A 54 3.87 15.31 -6.05
N ARG A 55 4.24 14.47 -5.09
CA ARG A 55 3.33 13.57 -4.37
C ARG A 55 3.75 13.42 -2.92
N CYS A 56 2.78 13.34 -2.04
CA CYS A 56 2.87 12.83 -0.68
C CYS A 56 1.90 11.64 -0.50
N ASN A 57 1.69 11.14 0.71
CA ASN A 57 0.72 10.09 1.02
C ASN A 57 0.96 8.80 0.23
N TYR A 58 2.19 8.31 0.25
CA TYR A 58 2.58 7.04 -0.36
C TYR A 58 3.67 6.35 0.46
N ILE A 59 3.95 5.09 0.15
CA ILE A 59 4.98 4.31 0.83
C ILE A 59 6.12 4.02 -0.14
N HIS A 60 7.31 4.53 0.20
CA HIS A 60 8.57 4.16 -0.43
C HIS A 60 9.74 4.64 0.42
N PRO A 61 10.76 3.78 0.67
CA PRO A 61 10.82 2.36 0.31
C PRO A 61 9.87 1.46 1.12
N LEU A 62 9.47 0.33 0.53
CA LEU A 62 9.04 -0.86 1.22
C LEU A 62 10.21 -1.84 1.20
N TRP A 63 10.62 -2.34 2.36
CA TRP A 63 11.69 -3.33 2.47
C TRP A 63 11.14 -4.75 2.60
N GLY A 64 11.77 -5.68 1.90
CA GLY A 64 11.60 -7.11 2.08
C GLY A 64 12.10 -7.58 3.45
N ILE A 65 11.76 -8.81 3.80
CA ILE A 65 12.17 -9.43 5.07
C ILE A 65 13.70 -9.54 5.20
N ASP A 66 14.40 -9.57 4.10
CA ASP A 66 15.88 -9.63 3.99
C ASP A 66 16.54 -8.23 3.84
N GLY A 67 15.75 -7.17 3.92
CA GLY A 67 16.20 -5.77 3.80
C GLY A 67 16.34 -5.26 2.36
N THR A 68 15.99 -6.03 1.34
CA THR A 68 15.95 -5.58 -0.05
C THR A 68 14.83 -4.55 -0.26
N VAL A 69 15.09 -3.48 -1.00
CA VAL A 69 14.04 -2.52 -1.40
C VAL A 69 13.19 -3.13 -2.51
N LEU A 70 11.90 -3.29 -2.25
CA LEU A 70 10.95 -3.96 -3.15
C LEU A 70 10.22 -3.01 -4.10
N THR A 71 10.18 -1.72 -3.78
CA THR A 71 9.44 -0.71 -4.53
C THR A 71 10.37 0.24 -5.27
N GLU A 72 9.85 0.93 -6.28
CA GLU A 72 10.53 1.98 -7.02
C GLU A 72 9.89 3.35 -6.77
N ASP A 73 10.69 4.42 -6.87
CA ASP A 73 10.25 5.82 -6.76
C ASP A 73 10.88 6.62 -7.90
N PHE A 74 10.07 7.35 -8.66
CA PHE A 74 10.48 8.03 -9.88
C PHE A 74 11.21 7.11 -10.88
N PRO A 75 10.66 5.93 -11.23
CA PRO A 75 11.29 5.08 -12.22
C PRO A 75 11.39 5.83 -13.58
N ALA A 76 12.50 5.67 -14.27
CA ALA A 76 12.80 6.44 -15.48
C ALA A 76 11.78 6.28 -16.62
N ASP A 77 11.02 5.18 -16.62
CA ASP A 77 9.98 4.90 -17.61
C ASP A 77 8.64 5.60 -17.30
N HIS A 78 8.33 5.87 -15.99
CA HIS A 78 7.09 6.52 -15.55
C HIS A 78 7.36 7.33 -14.27
N LEU A 79 7.83 8.55 -14.42
CA LEU A 79 8.24 9.40 -13.28
C LEU A 79 7.13 9.72 -12.27
N HIS A 80 5.87 9.56 -12.67
CA HIS A 80 4.70 9.72 -11.78
C HIS A 80 4.41 8.47 -10.92
N HIS A 81 5.03 7.30 -11.19
CA HIS A 81 4.88 6.11 -10.35
C HIS A 81 5.69 6.24 -9.06
N ARG A 82 5.07 5.89 -7.93
CA ARG A 82 5.63 6.11 -6.59
C ARG A 82 5.30 4.94 -5.66
N GLY A 83 6.21 4.01 -5.45
CA GLY A 83 6.08 2.96 -4.43
C GLY A 83 4.69 2.32 -4.33
N ILE A 84 4.04 2.47 -3.16
CA ILE A 84 2.65 2.03 -2.92
C ILE A 84 1.80 3.28 -2.75
N PHE A 85 0.78 3.44 -3.58
CA PHE A 85 -0.18 4.54 -3.51
C PHE A 85 -1.56 4.09 -3.99
N TRP A 86 -2.55 4.95 -3.81
CA TRP A 86 -3.90 4.76 -4.33
C TRP A 86 -4.42 6.07 -4.87
N THR A 87 -4.91 6.03 -6.10
CA THR A 87 -5.44 7.21 -6.80
C THR A 87 -6.18 6.83 -8.07
N TRP A 88 -6.71 7.82 -8.75
CA TRP A 88 -7.56 7.68 -9.94
C TRP A 88 -7.19 8.68 -11.01
N HIS A 89 -7.32 8.29 -12.29
CA HIS A 89 -7.12 9.16 -13.44
C HIS A 89 -8.22 10.20 -13.59
N GLN A 90 -9.47 9.75 -13.40
CA GLN A 90 -10.63 10.59 -13.60
C GLN A 90 -11.09 11.14 -12.24
N ILE A 91 -11.12 12.47 -12.14
CA ILE A 91 -11.69 13.17 -10.99
C ILE A 91 -12.57 14.29 -11.55
N TRP A 92 -13.89 14.17 -11.32
CA TRP A 92 -14.87 15.07 -11.87
C TRP A 92 -15.79 15.66 -10.80
N ILE A 93 -16.20 16.92 -10.96
CA ILE A 93 -17.26 17.57 -10.18
C ILE A 93 -18.22 18.23 -11.15
N ASP A 94 -19.53 17.98 -11.03
CA ASP A 94 -20.56 18.52 -11.91
C ASP A 94 -20.27 18.35 -13.42
N GLY A 95 -19.66 17.23 -13.79
CA GLY A 95 -19.27 16.90 -15.17
C GLY A 95 -18.04 17.65 -15.69
N GLN A 96 -17.39 18.46 -14.85
CA GLN A 96 -16.10 19.07 -15.16
C GLN A 96 -14.96 18.21 -14.62
N ARG A 97 -13.99 17.83 -15.46
CA ARG A 97 -12.75 17.18 -15.01
C ARG A 97 -11.90 18.19 -14.26
N ILE A 98 -11.59 17.90 -13.00
CA ILE A 98 -10.83 18.79 -12.14
C ILE A 98 -9.42 18.31 -11.84
N GLY A 99 -9.05 17.10 -12.25
CA GLY A 99 -7.71 16.60 -12.04
C GLY A 99 -7.50 15.17 -12.52
N ASP A 100 -6.23 14.79 -12.50
CA ASP A 100 -5.76 13.43 -12.73
C ASP A 100 -4.76 13.08 -11.63
N GLY A 101 -5.20 12.27 -10.67
CA GLY A 101 -4.36 11.87 -9.54
C GLY A 101 -3.29 10.86 -9.93
N TRP A 102 -3.49 10.09 -10.99
CA TRP A 102 -2.51 9.11 -11.45
C TRP A 102 -1.31 9.79 -12.11
N GLU A 103 -1.56 10.67 -13.07
CA GLU A 103 -0.53 11.46 -13.77
C GLU A 103 -0.02 12.64 -12.96
N ILE A 104 -0.64 12.93 -11.80
CA ILE A 104 -0.33 14.09 -10.94
C ILE A 104 -0.53 15.41 -11.72
N LYS A 105 -1.60 15.47 -12.51
CA LYS A 105 -1.96 16.65 -13.29
C LYS A 105 -3.14 17.37 -12.65
N ASP A 106 -2.97 18.64 -12.30
CA ASP A 106 -3.96 19.41 -11.56
C ASP A 106 -4.46 18.68 -10.31
N PHE A 107 -3.55 17.99 -9.63
CA PHE A 107 -3.83 17.15 -8.46
C PHE A 107 -2.80 17.39 -7.35
N GLU A 108 -3.29 17.62 -6.16
CA GLU A 108 -2.49 17.86 -4.97
C GLU A 108 -3.08 17.09 -3.79
N GLN A 109 -2.24 16.46 -3.01
CA GLN A 109 -2.57 15.86 -1.72
C GLN A 109 -1.89 16.65 -0.60
N GLU A 110 -2.62 16.92 0.47
CA GLU A 110 -2.11 17.54 1.68
C GLU A 110 -2.42 16.64 2.88
N VAL A 111 -1.38 16.07 3.49
CA VAL A 111 -1.53 15.29 4.73
C VAL A 111 -1.72 16.25 5.90
N THR A 112 -2.96 16.41 6.35
CA THR A 112 -3.36 17.39 7.37
C THR A 112 -3.19 16.88 8.79
N ASP A 113 -3.36 15.56 9.00
CA ASP A 113 -3.18 14.95 10.32
C ASP A 113 -2.53 13.58 10.23
N VAL A 114 -1.80 13.20 11.30
CA VAL A 114 -1.16 11.90 11.45
C VAL A 114 -1.21 11.47 12.90
N GLU A 115 -1.86 10.35 13.17
CA GLU A 115 -1.90 9.66 14.45
C GLU A 115 -1.10 8.35 14.37
N TYR A 116 -0.31 8.08 15.38
CA TYR A 116 0.42 6.82 15.52
C TYR A 116 0.17 6.19 16.88
N PHE A 117 -0.05 4.88 16.91
CA PHE A 117 -0.12 4.10 18.15
C PHE A 117 0.22 2.63 17.91
N SER A 118 0.55 1.93 19.00
CA SER A 118 0.76 0.47 18.98
C SER A 118 -0.48 -0.24 19.51
N LYS A 119 -0.83 -1.36 18.87
CA LYS A 119 -1.85 -2.30 19.35
C LYS A 119 -1.19 -3.50 20.03
N GLN A 120 -2.01 -4.28 20.76
CA GLN A 120 -1.62 -5.58 21.29
C GLN A 120 -1.01 -6.46 20.19
N GLY A 121 -0.02 -7.27 20.53
CA GLY A 121 0.70 -8.09 19.57
C GLY A 121 1.81 -7.36 18.81
N GLY A 122 2.20 -6.14 19.23
CA GLY A 122 3.31 -5.40 18.64
C GLY A 122 3.00 -4.74 17.29
N ILE A 123 1.72 -4.62 16.93
CA ILE A 123 1.26 -4.02 15.68
C ILE A 123 1.41 -2.50 15.76
N ALA A 124 2.07 -1.89 14.79
CA ALA A 124 2.09 -0.45 14.61
C ALA A 124 0.92 0.01 13.74
N VAL A 125 0.24 1.06 14.15
CA VAL A 125 -0.86 1.64 13.39
C VAL A 125 -0.58 3.09 13.10
N LEU A 126 -0.61 3.44 11.82
CA LEU A 126 -0.59 4.80 11.31
C LEU A 126 -1.97 5.16 10.80
N LYS A 127 -2.52 6.27 11.28
CA LYS A 127 -3.72 6.88 10.67
C LYS A 127 -3.34 8.22 10.08
N THR A 128 -3.92 8.54 8.93
CA THR A 128 -3.70 9.81 8.25
C THR A 128 -5.01 10.42 7.82
N GLU A 129 -5.08 11.76 7.85
CA GLU A 129 -6.10 12.51 7.14
C GLU A 129 -5.42 13.28 6.01
N VAL A 130 -6.02 13.25 4.83
CA VAL A 130 -5.47 13.84 3.61
C VAL A 130 -6.57 14.59 2.88
N ASN A 131 -6.30 15.85 2.55
CA ASN A 131 -7.14 16.64 1.67
C ASN A 131 -6.65 16.50 0.23
N TRP A 132 -7.59 16.29 -0.70
CA TRP A 132 -7.31 16.36 -2.12
C TRP A 132 -7.75 17.70 -2.67
N LYS A 133 -6.87 18.35 -3.41
CA LYS A 133 -7.04 19.70 -3.96
C LYS A 133 -6.69 19.73 -5.45
N SER A 134 -7.15 20.75 -6.15
CA SER A 134 -6.85 20.95 -7.56
C SER A 134 -6.67 22.44 -7.90
N ASN A 135 -5.80 22.72 -8.86
CA ASN A 135 -5.70 24.06 -9.44
C ASN A 135 -6.97 24.47 -10.22
N LEU A 136 -7.75 23.49 -10.67
CA LEU A 136 -9.00 23.69 -11.42
C LEU A 136 -10.23 23.78 -10.51
N TRP A 137 -10.08 23.56 -9.19
CA TRP A 137 -11.17 23.66 -8.21
C TRP A 137 -10.85 24.70 -7.14
N LYS A 138 -11.42 25.90 -7.30
CA LYS A 138 -11.17 27.06 -6.45
C LYS A 138 -12.46 27.71 -6.00
N LYS A 139 -12.49 28.19 -4.76
CA LYS A 139 -13.54 29.08 -4.24
C LYS A 139 -12.88 30.39 -3.80
N HIS A 140 -13.41 31.53 -4.27
CA HIS A 140 -12.85 32.87 -4.00
C HIS A 140 -11.34 32.99 -4.36
N GLY A 141 -10.89 32.30 -5.41
CA GLY A 141 -9.50 32.32 -5.88
C GLY A 141 -8.57 31.34 -5.19
N GLU A 142 -8.98 30.73 -4.07
CA GLU A 142 -8.17 29.79 -3.29
C GLU A 142 -8.53 28.32 -3.61
N LYS A 143 -7.51 27.45 -3.67
CA LYS A 143 -7.72 26.01 -3.78
C LYS A 143 -8.45 25.50 -2.54
N VAL A 144 -9.59 24.88 -2.71
CA VAL A 144 -10.33 24.23 -1.63
C VAL A 144 -10.28 22.72 -1.77
N PRO A 145 -10.25 21.96 -0.65
CA PRO A 145 -10.32 20.52 -0.72
C PRO A 145 -11.69 20.08 -1.23
N TYR A 146 -11.69 19.14 -2.19
CA TYR A 146 -12.91 18.54 -2.74
C TYR A 146 -13.16 17.13 -2.25
N LEU A 147 -12.15 16.47 -1.69
CA LEU A 147 -12.26 15.14 -1.11
C LEU A 147 -11.38 15.05 0.14
N LYS A 148 -11.93 14.42 1.17
CA LYS A 148 -11.20 14.01 2.36
C LYS A 148 -10.95 12.51 2.32
N GLU A 149 -9.68 12.15 2.41
CA GLU A 149 -9.23 10.79 2.59
C GLU A 149 -8.83 10.56 4.05
N LYS A 150 -9.16 9.37 4.57
CA LYS A 150 -8.57 8.83 5.80
C LYS A 150 -7.97 7.48 5.48
N ALA A 151 -6.73 7.27 5.85
CA ALA A 151 -6.12 5.96 5.72
C ALA A 151 -5.68 5.42 7.07
N THR A 152 -5.86 4.09 7.26
CA THR A 152 -5.32 3.34 8.38
C THR A 152 -4.39 2.28 7.83
N ILE A 153 -3.11 2.34 8.21
CA ILE A 153 -2.08 1.38 7.81
C ILE A 153 -1.65 0.63 9.06
N SER A 154 -1.88 -0.68 9.09
CA SER A 154 -1.50 -1.55 10.21
C SER A 154 -0.34 -2.44 9.81
N ILE A 155 0.81 -2.25 10.44
CA ILE A 155 2.04 -2.98 10.16
C ILE A 155 2.21 -4.03 11.25
N HIS A 156 2.10 -5.30 10.89
CA HIS A 156 2.22 -6.41 11.82
C HIS A 156 3.68 -6.81 12.01
N PRO A 157 4.06 -7.33 13.20
CA PRO A 157 5.33 -8.01 13.36
C PRO A 157 5.51 -9.16 12.36
N LYS A 158 6.75 -9.46 12.04
CA LYS A 158 7.10 -10.59 11.20
C LYS A 158 6.72 -11.92 11.89
N ILE A 159 6.07 -12.78 11.15
CA ILE A 159 5.83 -14.19 11.55
C ILE A 159 6.61 -15.06 10.58
N ASP A 160 7.55 -15.81 11.09
CA ASP A 160 8.49 -16.60 10.28
C ASP A 160 9.21 -15.69 9.26
N ASN A 161 9.01 -15.93 7.98
CA ASN A 161 9.58 -15.18 6.86
C ASN A 161 8.55 -14.30 6.14
N CYS A 162 7.45 -13.94 6.80
CA CYS A 162 6.36 -13.16 6.20
C CYS A 162 5.88 -12.05 7.13
N ARG A 163 5.54 -10.89 6.56
CA ARG A 163 4.94 -9.75 7.23
C ARG A 163 3.65 -9.35 6.54
N LYS A 164 2.62 -9.12 7.33
CA LYS A 164 1.35 -8.55 6.87
C LYS A 164 1.32 -7.04 7.07
N ILE A 165 0.79 -6.31 6.08
CA ILE A 165 0.50 -4.88 6.17
C ILE A 165 -0.92 -4.69 5.66
N ASP A 166 -1.81 -4.20 6.53
CA ASP A 166 -3.21 -3.92 6.18
C ASP A 166 -3.42 -2.45 5.88
N PHE A 167 -4.27 -2.18 4.91
CA PHE A 167 -4.70 -0.85 4.47
C PHE A 167 -6.21 -0.75 4.53
N GLU A 168 -6.72 0.29 5.18
CA GLU A 168 -8.10 0.71 5.09
C GLU A 168 -8.13 2.16 4.63
N ILE A 169 -8.74 2.41 3.48
CA ILE A 169 -8.78 3.70 2.80
C ILE A 169 -10.23 4.15 2.73
N SER A 170 -10.52 5.31 3.28
CA SER A 170 -11.85 5.89 3.37
C SER A 170 -11.87 7.22 2.62
N LEU A 171 -12.74 7.35 1.62
CA LEU A 171 -12.88 8.52 0.76
C LEU A 171 -14.26 9.15 0.96
N LEU A 172 -14.31 10.41 1.37
CA LEU A 172 -15.52 11.20 1.55
C LEU A 172 -15.47 12.44 0.68
N ALA A 173 -16.46 12.62 -0.18
CA ALA A 173 -16.58 13.86 -0.94
C ALA A 173 -16.85 15.06 -0.01
N LEU A 174 -16.25 16.19 -0.30
CA LEU A 174 -16.52 17.49 0.34
C LEU A 174 -17.36 18.38 -0.56
N GLU A 175 -17.53 17.98 -1.81
CA GLU A 175 -18.35 18.63 -2.82
C GLU A 175 -19.41 17.66 -3.33
N GLU A 176 -20.53 18.19 -3.79
CA GLU A 176 -21.58 17.39 -4.45
C GLU A 176 -21.12 16.92 -5.84
N ASN A 177 -21.72 15.84 -6.33
CA ASN A 177 -21.50 15.30 -7.66
C ASN A 177 -20.02 14.98 -7.99
N LEU A 178 -19.20 14.71 -6.96
CA LEU A 178 -17.85 14.22 -7.15
C LEU A 178 -17.88 12.77 -7.65
N THR A 179 -17.15 12.49 -8.72
CA THR A 179 -16.93 11.13 -9.23
C THR A 179 -15.45 10.87 -9.44
N ILE A 180 -15.04 9.61 -9.27
CA ILE A 180 -13.70 9.12 -9.57
C ILE A 180 -13.74 7.94 -10.53
N GLY A 181 -12.70 7.75 -11.34
CA GLY A 181 -12.59 6.63 -12.26
C GLY A 181 -11.15 6.38 -12.67
N GLY A 182 -10.88 5.20 -13.24
CA GLY A 182 -9.58 4.84 -13.79
C GLY A 182 -9.30 5.49 -15.13
N SER A 183 -8.26 5.02 -15.84
CA SER A 183 -7.99 5.50 -17.19
C SER A 183 -9.19 5.21 -18.10
N GLU A 184 -9.39 6.10 -19.08
CA GLU A 184 -10.56 6.05 -19.99
C GLU A 184 -10.43 4.99 -21.10
N ASP A 185 -9.33 4.24 -21.06
CA ASP A 185 -9.08 3.09 -21.93
C ASP A 185 -9.53 1.78 -21.26
N VAL A 186 -9.44 0.67 -22.00
CA VAL A 186 -9.83 -0.67 -21.55
C VAL A 186 -9.03 -1.17 -20.33
N ASN A 187 -7.89 -0.55 -20.01
CA ASN A 187 -7.09 -0.94 -18.85
C ASN A 187 -7.73 -0.46 -17.56
N GLY A 188 -8.24 0.76 -17.51
CA GLY A 188 -8.89 1.33 -16.33
C GLY A 188 -7.95 1.47 -15.13
N TYR A 189 -6.69 1.92 -15.36
CA TYR A 189 -5.69 2.12 -14.29
C TYR A 189 -6.25 2.97 -13.16
N SER A 190 -6.33 2.40 -11.96
CA SER A 190 -6.96 3.03 -10.81
C SER A 190 -6.74 2.26 -9.51
N GLY A 191 -7.01 2.91 -8.38
CA GLY A 191 -7.11 2.26 -7.08
C GLY A 191 -5.77 1.95 -6.43
N PHE A 192 -5.73 0.88 -5.63
CA PHE A 192 -4.57 0.49 -4.85
C PHE A 192 -3.48 -0.12 -5.72
N SER A 193 -2.30 0.49 -5.70
CA SER A 193 -1.25 0.26 -6.67
C SER A 193 0.11 0.09 -6.03
N VAL A 194 0.91 -0.84 -6.57
CA VAL A 194 2.28 -1.11 -6.12
C VAL A 194 3.23 -1.05 -7.32
N ARG A 195 4.16 -0.11 -7.30
CA ARG A 195 5.28 -0.05 -8.23
C ARG A 195 6.43 -0.86 -7.66
N MET A 196 6.66 -2.05 -8.20
CA MET A 196 7.69 -2.97 -7.75
C MET A 196 8.92 -2.94 -8.67
N ALA A 197 10.09 -3.13 -8.06
CA ALA A 197 11.30 -3.53 -8.78
C ALA A 197 11.16 -5.01 -9.19
N LEU A 198 10.68 -5.27 -10.39
CA LEU A 198 10.39 -6.62 -10.86
C LEU A 198 11.63 -7.30 -11.48
N PRO A 199 11.94 -8.56 -11.09
CA PRO A 199 12.97 -9.35 -11.74
C PRO A 199 12.48 -9.91 -13.08
N GLU A 200 13.41 -10.39 -13.91
CA GLU A 200 13.06 -10.99 -15.21
C GLU A 200 12.22 -12.26 -15.08
N ASP A 201 12.42 -13.03 -13.99
CA ASP A 201 11.71 -14.28 -13.70
C ASP A 201 10.41 -14.09 -12.93
N VAL A 202 9.85 -12.86 -12.91
CA VAL A 202 8.62 -12.56 -12.19
C VAL A 202 7.46 -13.47 -12.59
N LYS A 203 6.75 -13.98 -11.59
CA LYS A 203 5.56 -14.82 -11.74
C LYS A 203 4.38 -14.18 -11.00
N PHE A 204 3.20 -14.33 -11.58
CA PHE A 204 1.95 -13.95 -10.96
C PHE A 204 1.13 -15.20 -10.69
N ILE A 205 0.72 -15.42 -9.44
CA ILE A 205 0.04 -16.65 -9.02
C ILE A 205 -1.20 -16.25 -8.21
N GLY A 206 -2.36 -16.65 -8.68
CA GLY A 206 -3.63 -16.51 -7.95
C GLY A 206 -4.10 -17.82 -7.34
N PRO A 207 -5.27 -17.85 -6.70
CA PRO A 207 -5.85 -19.06 -6.11
C PRO A 207 -6.07 -20.21 -7.09
N LYS A 208 -6.20 -19.92 -8.38
CA LYS A 208 -6.41 -20.91 -9.44
C LYS A 208 -5.13 -21.29 -10.18
N GLY A 209 -3.96 -20.84 -9.75
CA GLY A 209 -2.67 -21.11 -10.37
C GLY A 209 -2.02 -19.88 -11.02
N VAL A 210 -1.16 -20.12 -12.00
CA VAL A 210 -0.41 -19.08 -12.69
C VAL A 210 -1.35 -18.16 -13.46
N ILE A 211 -1.09 -16.85 -13.35
CA ILE A 211 -1.79 -15.79 -14.09
C ILE A 211 -0.81 -15.22 -15.13
N GLU A 212 -1.18 -15.30 -16.40
CA GLU A 212 -0.43 -14.62 -17.46
C GLU A 212 -0.93 -13.18 -17.62
N PRO A 213 -0.07 -12.17 -17.42
CA PRO A 213 -0.42 -10.76 -17.60
C PRO A 213 -0.90 -10.48 -19.03
N GLN A 214 -1.95 -9.68 -19.12
CA GLN A 214 -2.55 -9.22 -20.39
C GLN A 214 -2.57 -7.70 -20.42
N ASN A 215 -2.82 -7.12 -21.60
CA ASN A 215 -2.98 -5.66 -21.70
C ASN A 215 -4.23 -5.14 -20.96
N GLU A 216 -5.27 -5.94 -20.92
CA GLU A 216 -6.51 -5.63 -20.21
C GLU A 216 -6.44 -6.06 -18.74
N ALA A 217 -7.36 -5.55 -17.92
CA ALA A 217 -7.49 -5.98 -16.55
C ALA A 217 -8.00 -7.44 -16.46
N ILE A 218 -7.39 -8.22 -15.58
CA ILE A 218 -7.62 -9.67 -15.45
C ILE A 218 -8.48 -9.94 -14.22
N GLN A 219 -9.48 -10.79 -14.37
CA GLN A 219 -10.27 -11.27 -13.23
C GLN A 219 -9.51 -12.33 -12.45
N SER A 220 -9.22 -12.04 -11.18
CA SER A 220 -8.68 -13.01 -10.23
C SER A 220 -9.35 -12.82 -8.88
N VAL A 221 -9.59 -13.91 -8.17
CA VAL A 221 -10.34 -13.90 -6.91
C VAL A 221 -9.37 -13.79 -5.73
N GLY A 222 -9.59 -12.78 -4.90
CA GLY A 222 -9.03 -12.67 -3.57
C GLY A 222 -7.59 -12.16 -3.51
N TYR A 223 -6.63 -12.72 -4.27
CA TYR A 223 -5.25 -12.26 -4.20
C TYR A 223 -4.45 -12.55 -5.48
N VAL A 224 -3.34 -11.82 -5.60
CA VAL A 224 -2.28 -12.09 -6.58
C VAL A 224 -0.94 -12.14 -5.83
N ASN A 225 -0.24 -13.25 -5.91
CA ASN A 225 1.12 -13.40 -5.44
C ASN A 225 2.09 -13.04 -6.58
N ILE A 226 2.91 -12.03 -6.37
CA ILE A 226 3.94 -11.53 -7.28
C ILE A 226 5.27 -11.96 -6.73
N SER A 227 5.94 -12.91 -7.39
CA SER A 227 7.13 -13.58 -6.89
C SER A 227 8.22 -13.73 -7.94
N GLY A 228 9.46 -13.94 -7.49
CA GLY A 228 10.62 -14.16 -8.34
C GLY A 228 11.89 -13.97 -7.56
N SER A 229 13.01 -13.73 -8.26
CA SER A 229 14.34 -13.45 -7.68
C SER A 229 14.40 -12.00 -7.15
N ILE A 230 13.46 -11.62 -6.26
CA ILE A 230 13.27 -10.25 -5.75
C ILE A 230 14.19 -9.97 -4.55
N GLY A 231 14.57 -11.01 -3.81
CA GLY A 231 15.31 -10.88 -2.56
C GLY A 231 16.80 -10.58 -2.73
N LYS A 232 17.47 -10.39 -1.60
CA LYS A 232 18.91 -10.13 -1.55
C LYS A 232 19.69 -11.25 -2.27
N ASN A 233 20.67 -10.85 -3.09
CA ASN A 233 21.47 -11.74 -3.93
C ASN A 233 20.61 -12.62 -4.87
N ASN A 234 19.55 -12.06 -5.43
CA ASN A 234 18.58 -12.77 -6.27
C ASN A 234 17.87 -13.93 -5.54
N GLY A 235 17.73 -13.84 -4.21
CA GLY A 235 16.96 -14.80 -3.43
C GLY A 235 15.47 -14.76 -3.78
N GLU A 236 14.78 -15.89 -3.63
CA GLU A 236 13.33 -15.96 -3.84
C GLU A 236 12.58 -15.10 -2.81
N GLY A 237 11.50 -14.48 -3.24
CA GLY A 237 10.64 -13.68 -2.39
C GLY A 237 9.49 -13.09 -3.17
N GLY A 238 8.67 -12.27 -2.51
CA GLY A 238 7.55 -11.65 -3.18
C GLY A 238 6.65 -10.79 -2.31
N ILE A 239 5.61 -10.30 -2.96
CA ILE A 239 4.48 -9.61 -2.33
C ILE A 239 3.19 -10.29 -2.79
N VAL A 240 2.35 -10.70 -1.82
CA VAL A 240 0.97 -11.07 -2.12
C VAL A 240 0.11 -9.83 -1.92
N MET A 241 -0.55 -9.37 -2.98
CA MET A 241 -1.57 -8.33 -2.90
C MET A 241 -2.93 -8.99 -2.70
N VAL A 242 -3.65 -8.59 -1.66
CA VAL A 242 -4.94 -9.18 -1.28
C VAL A 242 -6.04 -8.15 -1.42
N ASP A 243 -7.08 -8.49 -2.17
CA ASP A 243 -8.35 -7.76 -2.25
C ASP A 243 -9.31 -8.27 -1.18
N ASN A 244 -9.90 -7.35 -0.41
CA ASN A 244 -10.79 -7.72 0.69
C ASN A 244 -12.20 -8.03 0.18
N PRO A 245 -12.84 -9.15 0.61
CA PRO A 245 -14.22 -9.47 0.22
C PRO A 245 -15.28 -8.41 0.56
N GLN A 246 -14.97 -7.47 1.44
CA GLN A 246 -15.86 -6.36 1.79
C GLN A 246 -15.73 -5.16 0.83
N ASN A 247 -14.76 -5.18 -0.09
CA ASN A 247 -14.62 -4.11 -1.05
C ASN A 247 -15.77 -4.08 -2.04
N PRO A 248 -16.27 -2.91 -2.41
CA PRO A 248 -17.20 -2.80 -3.51
C PRO A 248 -16.53 -3.31 -4.80
N GLY A 249 -17.31 -4.00 -5.63
CA GLY A 249 -16.80 -4.61 -6.85
C GLY A 249 -15.92 -5.86 -6.65
N TYR A 250 -15.86 -6.42 -5.43
CA TYR A 250 -15.12 -7.66 -5.18
C TYR A 250 -15.70 -8.83 -5.99
N PRO A 251 -14.87 -9.69 -6.61
CA PRO A 251 -13.42 -9.52 -6.73
C PRO A 251 -13.07 -8.43 -7.76
N GLN A 252 -12.19 -7.52 -7.36
CA GLN A 252 -11.74 -6.46 -8.26
C GLN A 252 -10.83 -7.03 -9.35
N PRO A 253 -10.87 -6.48 -10.57
CA PRO A 253 -9.94 -6.88 -11.62
C PRO A 253 -8.53 -6.40 -11.30
N TRP A 254 -7.54 -7.10 -11.87
CA TRP A 254 -6.13 -6.81 -11.65
C TRP A 254 -5.46 -6.35 -12.93
N ILE A 255 -4.70 -5.27 -12.85
CA ILE A 255 -3.72 -4.91 -13.87
C ILE A 255 -2.36 -5.42 -13.40
N LEU A 256 -1.80 -6.35 -14.20
CA LEU A 256 -0.52 -6.99 -13.94
C LEU A 256 0.40 -6.77 -15.12
N ARG A 257 1.67 -6.43 -14.86
CA ARG A 257 2.68 -6.17 -15.90
C ARG A 257 4.00 -6.79 -15.50
N LYS A 258 4.66 -7.46 -16.43
CA LYS A 258 5.99 -8.08 -16.20
C LYS A 258 7.10 -7.06 -16.08
N GLN A 259 6.92 -5.85 -16.59
CA GLN A 259 7.94 -4.79 -16.59
C GLN A 259 7.30 -3.40 -16.56
N LYS A 260 8.07 -2.43 -16.05
CA LYS A 260 7.88 -0.98 -16.28
C LYS A 260 6.46 -0.45 -16.01
N SER A 261 5.75 -1.01 -15.04
CA SER A 261 4.39 -0.57 -14.72
C SER A 261 4.01 -0.86 -13.28
N MET A 262 2.80 -0.40 -12.93
CA MET A 262 2.16 -0.71 -11.66
C MET A 262 1.52 -2.10 -11.67
N GLN A 263 1.42 -2.69 -10.47
CA GLN A 263 0.53 -3.81 -10.18
C GLN A 263 -0.60 -3.25 -9.36
N ASN A 264 -1.85 -3.39 -9.79
CA ASN A 264 -2.96 -2.77 -9.08
C ASN A 264 -4.26 -3.54 -9.13
N ALA A 265 -5.04 -3.43 -8.05
CA ALA A 265 -6.45 -3.76 -8.01
C ALA A 265 -7.21 -2.59 -8.64
N ALA A 266 -7.72 -2.80 -9.87
CA ALA A 266 -8.34 -1.77 -10.67
C ALA A 266 -9.79 -1.54 -10.25
N PHE A 267 -10.04 -0.55 -9.41
CA PHE A 267 -11.38 -0.16 -8.97
C PHE A 267 -11.56 1.36 -9.11
N PRO A 268 -12.66 1.83 -9.69
CA PRO A 268 -13.78 1.09 -10.32
C PRO A 268 -13.50 0.64 -11.76
N GLY A 269 -12.27 0.75 -12.26
CA GLY A 269 -11.92 0.54 -13.65
C GLY A 269 -12.17 1.82 -14.48
N TYR A 270 -12.42 1.69 -15.78
CA TYR A 270 -12.55 2.84 -16.70
C TYR A 270 -13.84 3.65 -16.51
N THR A 271 -14.88 3.08 -15.87
CA THR A 271 -16.11 3.81 -15.54
C THR A 271 -15.96 4.64 -14.29
N THR A 272 -16.63 5.79 -14.24
CA THR A 272 -16.65 6.62 -13.04
C THR A 272 -17.62 6.10 -11.99
N LEU A 273 -17.28 6.33 -10.72
CA LEU A 273 -18.10 6.02 -9.54
C LEU A 273 -18.35 7.31 -8.75
N PRO A 274 -19.61 7.61 -8.36
CA PRO A 274 -19.89 8.74 -7.48
C PRO A 274 -19.37 8.49 -6.06
N ILE A 275 -18.77 9.52 -5.46
CA ILE A 275 -18.35 9.53 -4.06
C ILE A 275 -19.34 10.34 -3.25
N SER A 276 -19.90 9.71 -2.23
CA SER A 276 -20.88 10.35 -1.34
C SER A 276 -20.21 11.38 -0.42
N ASN A 277 -20.91 12.49 -0.16
CA ASN A 277 -20.55 13.48 0.85
C ASN A 277 -21.11 13.16 2.25
N GLN A 278 -21.86 12.05 2.40
CA GLN A 278 -22.46 11.63 3.69
C GLN A 278 -21.89 10.31 4.20
N LYS A 279 -21.62 9.35 3.29
CA LYS A 279 -21.11 8.03 3.64
C LYS A 279 -19.82 7.75 2.87
N PRO A 280 -18.69 7.52 3.55
CA PRO A 280 -17.43 7.30 2.87
C PRO A 280 -17.43 5.98 2.05
N LEU A 281 -16.77 6.01 0.91
CA LEU A 281 -16.32 4.81 0.23
C LEU A 281 -15.13 4.23 1.00
N VAL A 282 -15.22 2.96 1.42
CA VAL A 282 -14.16 2.27 2.16
C VAL A 282 -13.59 1.14 1.31
N LEU A 283 -12.27 1.17 1.12
CA LEU A 283 -11.50 0.15 0.41
C LEU A 283 -10.49 -0.46 1.38
N LYS A 284 -10.35 -1.79 1.34
CA LYS A 284 -9.44 -2.55 2.21
C LYS A 284 -8.55 -3.46 1.40
N TYR A 285 -7.26 -3.41 1.69
CA TYR A 285 -6.27 -4.27 1.04
C TYR A 285 -5.26 -4.78 2.07
N SER A 286 -4.59 -5.87 1.74
CA SER A 286 -3.45 -6.34 2.52
C SER A 286 -2.28 -6.66 1.60
N LEU A 287 -1.07 -6.43 2.10
CA LEU A 287 0.16 -6.92 1.48
C LEU A 287 0.79 -7.94 2.41
N LEU A 288 1.16 -9.11 1.86
CA LEU A 288 2.02 -10.08 2.55
C LEU A 288 3.40 -9.99 1.90
N VAL A 289 4.35 -9.41 2.61
CA VAL A 289 5.75 -9.30 2.18
C VAL A 289 6.51 -10.50 2.73
N TYR A 290 7.16 -11.29 1.88
CA TYR A 290 7.82 -12.50 2.31
C TYR A 290 9.17 -12.74 1.60
N SER A 291 10.04 -13.52 2.26
CA SER A 291 11.29 -14.01 1.73
C SER A 291 11.22 -15.55 1.59
N GLY A 292 11.87 -16.11 0.58
CA GLY A 292 11.76 -17.52 0.22
C GLY A 292 10.43 -17.84 -0.47
N LYS A 293 9.85 -18.98 -0.18
CA LYS A 293 8.60 -19.46 -0.78
C LYS A 293 7.43 -19.36 0.18
N ILE A 294 6.29 -18.96 -0.35
CA ILE A 294 5.00 -19.02 0.34
C ILE A 294 4.04 -19.87 -0.48
N ASN A 295 3.35 -20.80 0.18
CA ASN A 295 2.29 -21.58 -0.45
C ASN A 295 0.91 -21.05 -0.05
N GLU A 296 -0.14 -21.61 -0.68
CA GLU A 296 -1.52 -21.19 -0.42
C GLU A 296 -1.90 -21.29 1.07
N LYS A 297 -1.51 -22.37 1.76
CA LYS A 297 -1.77 -22.52 3.20
C LYS A 297 -1.10 -21.43 4.03
N GLY A 298 0.13 -21.04 3.65
CA GLY A 298 0.84 -19.92 4.26
C GLY A 298 0.12 -18.58 4.03
N ILE A 299 -0.32 -18.32 2.80
CA ILE A 299 -1.12 -17.12 2.46
C ILE A 299 -2.41 -17.11 3.29
N GLN A 300 -3.18 -18.19 3.30
CA GLN A 300 -4.44 -18.30 4.04
C GLN A 300 -4.25 -18.12 5.56
N ARG A 301 -3.14 -18.63 6.13
CA ARG A 301 -2.80 -18.41 7.55
C ARG A 301 -2.55 -16.95 7.86
N MET A 302 -1.85 -16.23 6.97
CA MET A 302 -1.52 -14.81 7.16
C MET A 302 -2.70 -13.87 6.91
N MET A 303 -3.72 -14.32 6.18
CA MET A 303 -4.92 -13.53 5.90
C MET A 303 -5.93 -13.54 7.07
N LYS A 304 -5.86 -14.52 7.96
CA LYS A 304 -6.66 -14.60 9.19
C LYS A 304 -6.20 -13.59 10.23
#